data_e387a15b2c9ba5b86c410d5b7604b809
#
_entry.id   e387a15b2c9ba5b86c410d5b7604b809
#
_cell.length_a   1.000
_cell.length_b   1.000
_cell.length_c   1.000
_cell.angle_alpha   90.00
_cell.angle_beta   90.00
_cell.angle_gamma   90.00
#
_symmetry.space_group_name_H-M   'P 1'
#
loop_
_entity.id
_entity.type
_entity.pdbx_description
1 polymer ?
#
loop_
_entity_poly.entity_id
_entity_poly.type
_entity_poly.pdbx_seq_one_letter_code
_entity_poly.pdbx_strand_id
1 'polypeptide(L)'
;EEGIVLHNGLGPKRIVIMDGAVSGIQTKRCASVFDERGAFAPKFDERSMRILSADVIFVAIGQVSPTAGFVADGVDLNLNTTIKADPQTLMTSVGGIFAGGEAVMGPSMIVKAIAQGKRAAFHIDRWLRGEPLEGVEFEPRLPVMDAEAVLARQTAHPSIRVEKRARPSHLRVDDFSEVQEPLTEEEVLASASNCLNCGICSECHQCRIVCPADAVDFDMRTEEQEVEVGAVVVSTGFKLFPGELMERYGFGRYRNVITAMQMDRLVAPTRPFNYVLRPGDGKKPANVAYVFCAGSRDRTVSNPICSRVCCMYSMKQAQLLLGALPVADVTMYYIDIRAFGKGYDEFYEQTKAMGVRFVKGKVAKITEKDGGNLVLRYEDIDGGGAIREAEHDLVVLSVGFTPNPEFMRLFDGASLEPDDMLFVREPEEHVNPAKTSIDGVFAAGAATGPMDIPDTILHSGAAAAQAASYIEALKRKR
;
A
#
# COMPACT_ATOMS: atom_id res chain seq x y z
N GLU A 1 35.02 -23.66 -2.09
CA GLU A 1 35.78 -23.37 -0.86
C GLU A 1 36.14 -24.69 -0.11
N GLU A 2 35.24 -25.66 -0.09
CA GLU A 2 35.41 -26.95 0.59
C GLU A 2 36.14 -28.02 -0.28
N GLY A 3 36.90 -27.63 -1.28
CA GLY A 3 37.67 -28.54 -2.14
C GLY A 3 36.86 -29.18 -3.28
N ILE A 4 35.60 -28.79 -3.47
CA ILE A 4 34.76 -29.28 -4.57
C ILE A 4 35.29 -28.78 -5.90
N VAL A 5 35.57 -29.72 -6.84
CA VAL A 5 36.04 -29.41 -8.18
C VAL A 5 34.85 -29.18 -9.11
N LEU A 6 34.72 -27.96 -9.65
CA LEU A 6 33.69 -27.60 -10.60
C LEU A 6 34.17 -27.76 -12.04
N HIS A 7 33.54 -28.62 -12.81
CA HIS A 7 33.83 -28.87 -14.21
C HIS A 7 32.77 -28.21 -15.11
N ASN A 8 33.03 -26.95 -15.48
CA ASN A 8 32.13 -26.21 -16.37
C ASN A 8 32.18 -26.67 -17.82
N GLY A 9 31.08 -26.50 -18.55
CA GLY A 9 31.01 -26.80 -19.99
C GLY A 9 31.04 -28.27 -20.34
N LEU A 10 30.66 -29.15 -19.43
CA LEU A 10 30.52 -30.59 -19.68
C LEU A 10 29.04 -30.99 -19.58
N GLY A 11 28.59 -31.80 -20.55
CA GLY A 11 27.29 -32.45 -20.49
C GLY A 11 27.42 -33.95 -20.25
N PRO A 12 26.56 -34.57 -19.44
CA PRO A 12 26.59 -36.01 -19.21
C PRO A 12 26.20 -36.75 -20.48
N LYS A 13 26.88 -37.89 -20.75
CA LYS A 13 26.54 -38.82 -21.84
C LYS A 13 26.00 -40.12 -21.30
N ARG A 14 26.73 -40.75 -20.38
CA ARG A 14 26.31 -42.00 -19.75
C ARG A 14 27.07 -42.25 -18.44
N ILE A 15 26.47 -43.00 -17.56
CA ILE A 15 27.14 -43.55 -16.38
C ILE A 15 27.99 -44.74 -16.80
N VAL A 16 29.20 -44.80 -16.31
CA VAL A 16 30.12 -45.92 -16.56
C VAL A 16 30.00 -46.88 -15.38
N ILE A 17 29.72 -48.13 -15.70
CA ILE A 17 29.60 -49.21 -14.72
C ILE A 17 30.71 -50.24 -15.01
N MET A 18 31.44 -50.63 -13.99
CA MET A 18 32.43 -51.71 -14.03
C MET A 18 32.15 -52.68 -12.88
N ASP A 19 32.19 -53.99 -13.16
CA ASP A 19 31.94 -55.03 -12.17
C ASP A 19 30.66 -54.87 -11.35
N GLY A 20 29.61 -54.30 -11.97
CA GLY A 20 28.32 -54.08 -11.33
C GLY A 20 28.21 -52.81 -10.43
N ALA A 21 29.29 -52.02 -10.32
CA ALA A 21 29.36 -50.81 -9.56
C ALA A 21 29.60 -49.58 -10.45
N VAL A 22 29.17 -48.39 -9.96
CA VAL A 22 29.48 -47.12 -10.63
C VAL A 22 30.97 -46.85 -10.53
N SER A 23 31.61 -46.54 -11.67
CA SER A 23 33.05 -46.21 -11.73
C SER A 23 33.30 -44.81 -12.29
N GLY A 24 32.27 -44.14 -12.78
CA GLY A 24 32.38 -42.75 -13.26
C GLY A 24 31.27 -42.34 -14.20
N ILE A 25 31.40 -41.13 -14.71
CA ILE A 25 30.49 -40.55 -15.70
C ILE A 25 31.24 -40.12 -16.95
N GLN A 26 30.79 -40.60 -18.11
CA GLN A 26 31.29 -40.13 -19.39
C GLN A 26 30.58 -38.82 -19.76
N THR A 27 31.36 -37.79 -20.05
CA THR A 27 30.92 -36.46 -20.41
C THR A 27 31.42 -36.08 -21.79
N LYS A 28 30.77 -35.11 -22.38
CA LYS A 28 31.15 -34.46 -23.63
C LYS A 28 31.20 -32.95 -23.45
N ARG A 29 32.03 -32.24 -24.20
CA ARG A 29 32.16 -30.80 -24.14
C ARG A 29 30.89 -30.14 -24.67
N CYS A 30 30.34 -29.17 -23.92
CA CYS A 30 29.30 -28.29 -24.38
C CYS A 30 29.93 -27.12 -25.16
N ALA A 31 29.60 -27.00 -26.44
CA ALA A 31 30.11 -25.95 -27.31
C ALA A 31 29.33 -24.64 -27.15
N SER A 32 28.01 -24.72 -26.93
CA SER A 32 27.16 -23.58 -26.57
C SER A 32 26.00 -24.06 -25.72
N VAL A 33 25.55 -23.25 -24.78
CA VAL A 33 24.42 -23.53 -23.87
C VAL A 33 23.11 -23.00 -24.41
N PHE A 34 23.17 -21.87 -25.11
CA PHE A 34 22.00 -21.15 -25.63
C PHE A 34 22.07 -21.06 -27.15
N ASP A 35 20.93 -21.00 -27.79
CA ASP A 35 20.81 -20.71 -29.23
C ASP A 35 20.92 -19.18 -29.50
N GLU A 36 20.80 -18.80 -30.79
CA GLU A 36 20.88 -17.39 -31.23
C GLU A 36 19.77 -16.49 -30.66
N ARG A 37 18.70 -17.08 -30.14
CA ARG A 37 17.56 -16.39 -29.52
C ARG A 37 17.65 -16.35 -27.99
N GLY A 38 18.73 -16.88 -27.41
CA GLY A 38 18.93 -16.97 -25.96
C GLY A 38 18.13 -18.09 -25.27
N ALA A 39 17.52 -18.99 -26.04
CA ALA A 39 16.82 -20.15 -25.49
C ALA A 39 17.82 -21.27 -25.14
N PHE A 40 17.54 -22.01 -24.06
CA PHE A 40 18.37 -23.13 -23.63
C PHE A 40 18.32 -24.28 -24.69
N ALA A 41 19.41 -24.44 -25.45
CA ALA A 41 19.56 -25.42 -26.53
C ALA A 41 21.04 -25.87 -26.60
N PRO A 42 21.50 -26.64 -25.64
CA PRO A 42 22.92 -26.99 -25.54
C PRO A 42 23.39 -27.82 -26.76
N LYS A 43 24.47 -27.36 -27.39
CA LYS A 43 25.17 -28.08 -28.47
C LYS A 43 26.41 -28.72 -27.91
N PHE A 44 26.60 -30.01 -28.23
CA PHE A 44 27.71 -30.79 -27.71
C PHE A 44 28.66 -31.22 -28.83
N ASP A 45 29.94 -31.24 -28.51
CA ASP A 45 30.97 -31.86 -29.37
C ASP A 45 31.04 -33.35 -29.10
N GLU A 46 30.49 -34.14 -30.01
CA GLU A 46 30.43 -35.61 -29.91
C GLU A 46 31.80 -36.29 -29.94
N ARG A 47 32.86 -35.56 -30.34
CA ARG A 47 34.23 -36.08 -30.41
C ARG A 47 35.03 -35.86 -29.15
N SER A 48 34.59 -35.01 -28.27
CA SER A 48 35.27 -34.59 -27.03
C SER A 48 34.78 -35.37 -25.83
N MET A 49 35.07 -36.67 -25.76
CA MET A 49 34.62 -37.48 -24.63
C MET A 49 35.67 -37.50 -23.52
N ARG A 50 35.20 -37.34 -22.27
CA ARG A 50 36.01 -37.47 -21.06
C ARG A 50 35.26 -38.32 -20.03
N ILE A 51 35.97 -39.14 -19.30
CA ILE A 51 35.44 -39.89 -18.15
C ILE A 51 35.94 -39.19 -16.89
N LEU A 52 35.01 -38.86 -15.99
CA LEU A 52 35.29 -38.44 -14.64
C LEU A 52 35.02 -39.62 -13.73
N SER A 53 36.02 -40.01 -12.93
CA SER A 53 35.89 -41.12 -11.97
C SER A 53 34.97 -40.68 -10.82
N ALA A 54 34.06 -41.55 -10.40
CA ALA A 54 33.16 -41.35 -9.27
C ALA A 54 32.57 -42.69 -8.82
N ASP A 55 32.46 -42.87 -7.52
CA ASP A 55 31.86 -44.07 -6.92
C ASP A 55 30.35 -43.89 -6.72
N VAL A 56 29.90 -42.62 -6.58
CA VAL A 56 28.49 -42.23 -6.44
C VAL A 56 28.19 -41.04 -7.36
N ILE A 57 27.06 -41.08 -8.03
CA ILE A 57 26.59 -39.99 -8.91
C ILE A 57 25.20 -39.54 -8.49
N PHE A 58 25.07 -38.25 -8.17
CA PHE A 58 23.79 -37.59 -7.94
C PHE A 58 23.34 -36.85 -9.21
N VAL A 59 22.11 -37.16 -9.67
CA VAL A 59 21.53 -36.52 -10.84
C VAL A 59 20.69 -35.33 -10.38
N ALA A 60 21.16 -34.10 -10.67
CA ALA A 60 20.53 -32.87 -10.29
C ALA A 60 20.29 -31.95 -11.51
N ILE A 61 19.68 -32.53 -12.56
CA ILE A 61 19.49 -31.90 -13.89
C ILE A 61 18.22 -31.02 -13.99
N GLY A 62 17.58 -30.71 -12.88
CA GLY A 62 16.34 -29.92 -12.83
C GLY A 62 15.08 -30.81 -12.82
N GLN A 63 13.96 -30.16 -12.83
CA GLN A 63 12.63 -30.77 -12.73
C GLN A 63 11.72 -30.28 -13.85
N VAL A 64 10.72 -31.06 -14.21
CA VAL A 64 9.66 -30.71 -15.18
C VAL A 64 8.33 -31.03 -14.54
N SER A 65 7.38 -30.15 -14.73
CA SER A 65 6.01 -30.38 -14.24
C SER A 65 5.30 -31.40 -15.14
N PRO A 66 4.70 -32.49 -14.60
CA PRO A 66 3.99 -33.50 -15.38
C PRO A 66 2.59 -33.02 -15.77
N THR A 67 2.49 -32.10 -16.71
CA THR A 67 1.23 -31.43 -17.09
C THR A 67 0.53 -32.06 -18.32
N ALA A 68 1.14 -33.03 -18.95
CA ALA A 68 0.64 -33.66 -20.19
C ALA A 68 -0.81 -34.24 -20.05
N GLY A 69 -1.22 -34.68 -18.88
CA GLY A 69 -2.56 -35.22 -18.63
C GLY A 69 -3.67 -34.19 -18.82
N PHE A 70 -3.41 -32.91 -18.60
CA PHE A 70 -4.42 -31.85 -18.68
C PHE A 70 -4.77 -31.46 -20.12
N VAL A 71 -3.99 -31.86 -21.11
CA VAL A 71 -4.30 -31.63 -22.54
C VAL A 71 -5.59 -32.34 -22.95
N ALA A 72 -5.87 -33.50 -22.39
CA ALA A 72 -7.10 -34.26 -22.66
C ALA A 72 -8.35 -33.49 -22.18
N ASP A 73 -8.21 -32.61 -21.20
CA ASP A 73 -9.27 -31.78 -20.65
C ASP A 73 -9.42 -30.43 -21.37
N GLY A 74 -8.69 -30.23 -22.47
CA GLY A 74 -8.73 -29.01 -23.30
C GLY A 74 -7.89 -27.84 -22.75
N VAL A 75 -7.02 -28.09 -21.76
CA VAL A 75 -6.14 -27.07 -21.20
C VAL A 75 -4.91 -26.87 -22.09
N ASP A 76 -4.67 -25.65 -22.53
CA ASP A 76 -3.51 -25.30 -23.32
C ASP A 76 -2.21 -25.35 -22.52
N LEU A 77 -1.14 -25.82 -23.17
CA LEU A 77 0.22 -25.80 -22.63
C LEU A 77 1.10 -24.78 -23.35
N ASN A 78 2.07 -24.25 -22.64
CA ASN A 78 3.17 -23.48 -23.20
C ASN A 78 4.19 -24.40 -23.87
N LEU A 79 5.11 -23.84 -24.66
CA LEU A 79 6.18 -24.58 -25.33
C LEU A 79 7.10 -25.36 -24.37
N ASN A 80 7.23 -24.90 -23.14
CA ASN A 80 7.99 -25.56 -22.07
C ASN A 80 7.15 -26.57 -21.26
N THR A 81 6.01 -27.00 -21.80
CA THR A 81 5.07 -27.96 -21.19
C THR A 81 4.36 -27.49 -19.91
N THR A 82 4.50 -26.22 -19.49
CA THR A 82 3.71 -25.69 -18.37
C THR A 82 2.30 -25.32 -18.83
N ILE A 83 1.35 -25.27 -17.91
CA ILE A 83 -0.04 -24.87 -18.19
C ILE A 83 -0.06 -23.39 -18.58
N LYS A 84 -0.75 -23.08 -19.67
CA LYS A 84 -1.01 -21.70 -20.08
C LYS A 84 -2.15 -21.15 -19.26
N ALA A 85 -1.85 -20.15 -18.42
CA ALA A 85 -2.83 -19.45 -17.61
C ALA A 85 -2.64 -17.94 -17.76
N ASP A 86 -3.70 -17.18 -17.59
CA ASP A 86 -3.62 -15.73 -17.55
C ASP A 86 -2.77 -15.28 -16.34
N PRO A 87 -1.78 -14.41 -16.52
CA PRO A 87 -0.83 -14.07 -15.45
C PRO A 87 -1.46 -13.27 -14.29
N GLN A 88 -2.61 -12.66 -14.49
CA GLN A 88 -3.31 -11.88 -13.47
C GLN A 88 -4.36 -12.72 -12.75
N THR A 89 -5.22 -13.38 -13.50
CA THR A 89 -6.36 -14.14 -12.95
C THR A 89 -6.01 -15.59 -12.62
N LEU A 90 -4.96 -16.15 -13.22
CA LEU A 90 -4.56 -17.55 -13.16
C LEU A 90 -5.60 -18.52 -13.75
N MET A 91 -6.58 -18.02 -14.50
CA MET A 91 -7.52 -18.86 -15.24
C MET A 91 -6.84 -19.43 -16.48
N THR A 92 -7.09 -20.70 -16.78
CA THR A 92 -6.56 -21.39 -17.95
C THR A 92 -7.36 -21.06 -19.21
N SER A 93 -7.03 -21.71 -20.34
CA SER A 93 -7.84 -21.65 -21.57
C SER A 93 -9.27 -22.18 -21.40
N VAL A 94 -9.52 -22.94 -20.34
CA VAL A 94 -10.83 -23.50 -20.00
C VAL A 94 -11.44 -22.71 -18.86
N GLY A 95 -12.62 -22.12 -19.08
CA GLY A 95 -13.34 -21.35 -18.06
C GLY A 95 -13.64 -22.18 -16.82
N GLY A 96 -13.34 -21.61 -15.63
CA GLY A 96 -13.53 -22.27 -14.34
C GLY A 96 -12.37 -23.18 -13.92
N ILE A 97 -11.36 -23.38 -14.77
CA ILE A 97 -10.12 -24.07 -14.40
C ILE A 97 -9.03 -23.03 -14.17
N PHE A 98 -8.44 -23.07 -12.98
CA PHE A 98 -7.35 -22.19 -12.57
C PHE A 98 -6.08 -23.02 -12.32
N ALA A 99 -4.93 -22.45 -12.62
CA ALA A 99 -3.65 -23.09 -12.42
C ALA A 99 -2.62 -22.13 -11.84
N GLY A 100 -1.75 -22.62 -10.98
CA GLY A 100 -0.71 -21.83 -10.34
C GLY A 100 0.50 -22.67 -9.92
N GLY A 101 1.49 -22.01 -9.31
CA GLY A 101 2.72 -22.66 -8.86
C GLY A 101 3.56 -23.19 -10.01
N GLU A 102 4.23 -24.30 -9.77
CA GLU A 102 5.15 -24.91 -10.75
C GLU A 102 4.45 -25.42 -12.00
N ALA A 103 3.17 -25.72 -11.91
CA ALA A 103 2.38 -26.12 -13.07
C ALA A 103 2.30 -25.02 -14.15
N VAL A 104 2.39 -23.74 -13.74
CA VAL A 104 2.35 -22.57 -14.64
C VAL A 104 3.72 -21.97 -14.86
N MET A 105 4.51 -21.82 -13.79
CA MET A 105 5.81 -21.15 -13.85
C MET A 105 6.98 -22.08 -14.19
N GLY A 106 6.79 -23.39 -14.11
CA GLY A 106 7.89 -24.36 -14.03
C GLY A 106 8.52 -24.37 -12.63
N PRO A 107 9.65 -25.09 -12.44
CA PRO A 107 10.34 -25.16 -11.16
C PRO A 107 10.63 -23.76 -10.57
N SER A 108 10.17 -23.52 -9.36
CA SER A 108 10.22 -22.19 -8.74
C SER A 108 10.28 -22.28 -7.22
N MET A 109 10.25 -21.14 -6.54
CA MET A 109 10.26 -21.06 -5.08
C MET A 109 8.87 -21.29 -4.49
N ILE A 110 8.81 -21.98 -3.36
CA ILE A 110 7.57 -22.28 -2.62
C ILE A 110 6.76 -21.00 -2.36
N VAL A 111 7.42 -19.91 -1.99
CA VAL A 111 6.74 -18.62 -1.73
C VAL A 111 5.97 -18.09 -2.94
N LYS A 112 6.48 -18.30 -4.16
CA LYS A 112 5.78 -17.91 -5.39
C LYS A 112 4.56 -18.79 -5.66
N ALA A 113 4.67 -20.09 -5.38
CA ALA A 113 3.54 -21.01 -5.50
C ALA A 113 2.41 -20.65 -4.51
N ILE A 114 2.76 -20.29 -3.26
CA ILE A 114 1.81 -19.82 -2.25
C ILE A 114 1.12 -18.52 -2.71
N ALA A 115 1.88 -17.55 -3.23
CA ALA A 115 1.33 -16.28 -3.72
C ALA A 115 0.34 -16.52 -4.87
N GLN A 116 0.68 -17.39 -5.81
CA GLN A 116 -0.25 -17.73 -6.90
C GLN A 116 -1.47 -18.50 -6.39
N GLY A 117 -1.32 -19.39 -5.41
CA GLY A 117 -2.46 -20.07 -4.79
C GLY A 117 -3.45 -19.12 -4.14
N LYS A 118 -2.97 -18.10 -3.42
CA LYS A 118 -3.82 -17.04 -2.85
C LYS A 118 -4.53 -16.23 -3.93
N ARG A 119 -3.82 -15.87 -5.00
CA ARG A 119 -4.39 -15.14 -6.14
C ARG A 119 -5.45 -15.99 -6.87
N ALA A 120 -5.16 -17.27 -7.10
CA ALA A 120 -6.13 -18.18 -7.69
C ALA A 120 -7.41 -18.27 -6.84
N ALA A 121 -7.28 -18.45 -5.52
CA ALA A 121 -8.42 -18.53 -4.61
C ALA A 121 -9.30 -17.27 -4.68
N PHE A 122 -8.70 -16.08 -4.72
CA PHE A 122 -9.40 -14.82 -4.88
C PHE A 122 -10.21 -14.77 -6.20
N HIS A 123 -9.60 -15.15 -7.32
CA HIS A 123 -10.29 -15.12 -8.62
C HIS A 123 -11.30 -16.27 -8.79
N ILE A 124 -11.08 -17.41 -8.14
CA ILE A 124 -12.07 -18.52 -8.08
C ILE A 124 -13.34 -18.05 -7.35
N ASP A 125 -13.20 -17.39 -6.20
CA ASP A 125 -14.37 -16.86 -5.45
C ASP A 125 -15.17 -15.88 -6.31
N ARG A 126 -14.49 -14.94 -6.99
CA ARG A 126 -15.13 -14.00 -7.91
C ARG A 126 -15.83 -14.69 -9.09
N TRP A 127 -15.17 -15.68 -9.67
CA TRP A 127 -15.72 -16.45 -10.78
C TRP A 127 -16.99 -17.19 -10.37
N LEU A 128 -17.00 -17.82 -9.19
CA LEU A 128 -18.17 -18.52 -8.64
C LEU A 128 -19.33 -17.56 -8.34
N ARG A 129 -19.07 -16.31 -8.02
CA ARG A 129 -20.09 -15.26 -7.83
C ARG A 129 -20.55 -14.61 -9.14
N GLY A 130 -19.95 -14.96 -10.28
CA GLY A 130 -20.26 -14.32 -11.57
C GLY A 130 -19.72 -12.89 -11.69
N GLU A 131 -18.73 -12.53 -10.89
CA GLU A 131 -18.11 -11.22 -10.92
C GLU A 131 -16.98 -11.14 -11.96
N PRO A 132 -16.69 -9.94 -12.53
CA PRO A 132 -15.59 -9.76 -13.47
C PRO A 132 -14.25 -10.14 -12.83
N LEU A 133 -13.40 -10.84 -13.57
CA LEU A 133 -12.04 -11.20 -13.15
C LEU A 133 -11.00 -10.17 -13.57
N GLU A 134 -11.21 -9.53 -14.72
CA GLU A 134 -10.30 -8.52 -15.28
C GLU A 134 -10.45 -7.17 -14.60
N GLY A 135 -9.35 -6.41 -14.56
CA GLY A 135 -9.32 -5.05 -13.99
C GLY A 135 -9.40 -5.00 -12.46
N VAL A 136 -9.29 -6.15 -11.78
CA VAL A 136 -9.32 -6.24 -10.32
C VAL A 136 -7.90 -6.50 -9.79
N GLU A 137 -7.41 -5.61 -8.96
CA GLU A 137 -6.11 -5.80 -8.28
C GLU A 137 -6.30 -6.72 -7.07
N PHE A 138 -5.61 -7.87 -7.09
CA PHE A 138 -5.56 -8.79 -5.96
C PHE A 138 -4.71 -8.26 -4.81
N GLU A 139 -3.61 -7.60 -5.14
CA GLU A 139 -2.71 -6.99 -4.17
C GLU A 139 -2.63 -5.49 -4.43
N PRO A 140 -2.70 -4.66 -3.39
CA PRO A 140 -2.44 -3.24 -3.56
C PRO A 140 -1.02 -3.06 -4.09
N ARG A 141 -0.84 -2.21 -5.09
CA ARG A 141 0.50 -1.84 -5.57
C ARG A 141 1.22 -1.14 -4.44
N LEU A 142 2.16 -1.84 -3.84
CA LEU A 142 3.08 -1.20 -2.92
C LEU A 142 3.93 -0.18 -3.70
N PRO A 143 4.13 1.03 -3.15
CA PRO A 143 5.00 2.00 -3.78
C PRO A 143 6.40 1.38 -3.94
N VAL A 144 6.92 1.46 -5.17
CA VAL A 144 8.31 1.04 -5.44
C VAL A 144 9.21 2.03 -4.73
N MET A 145 9.86 1.59 -3.67
CA MET A 145 10.85 2.39 -2.96
C MET A 145 12.12 2.47 -3.81
N ASP A 146 12.53 3.68 -4.14
CA ASP A 146 13.81 3.92 -4.78
C ASP A 146 14.93 3.65 -3.77
N ALA A 147 15.84 2.72 -4.10
CA ALA A 147 16.94 2.34 -3.23
C ALA A 147 17.87 3.54 -2.91
N GLU A 148 18.12 4.43 -3.88
CA GLU A 148 18.91 5.63 -3.67
C GLU A 148 18.22 6.61 -2.72
N ALA A 149 16.90 6.80 -2.86
CA ALA A 149 16.14 7.65 -1.96
C ALA A 149 16.10 7.09 -0.53
N VAL A 150 16.08 5.76 -0.36
CA VAL A 150 16.18 5.12 0.95
C VAL A 150 17.57 5.30 1.55
N LEU A 151 18.61 5.07 0.76
CA LEU A 151 20.00 5.24 1.19
C LEU A 151 20.31 6.69 1.56
N ALA A 152 19.82 7.67 0.80
CA ALA A 152 19.97 9.08 1.11
C ALA A 152 19.32 9.47 2.46
N ARG A 153 18.28 8.78 2.86
CA ARG A 153 17.64 8.98 4.18
C ARG A 153 18.50 8.47 5.33
N GLN A 154 19.39 7.53 5.08
CA GLN A 154 20.25 6.92 6.09
C GLN A 154 21.50 7.75 6.39
N THR A 155 21.73 8.88 5.69
CA THR A 155 22.90 9.74 5.93
C THR A 155 23.00 10.29 7.36
N ALA A 156 21.86 10.35 8.09
CA ALA A 156 21.83 10.73 9.50
C ALA A 156 22.08 9.54 10.46
N HIS A 157 22.02 8.32 9.95
CA HIS A 157 22.27 7.08 10.68
C HIS A 157 23.16 6.23 9.80
N PRO A 158 24.50 6.20 10.05
CA PRO A 158 25.40 5.37 9.27
C PRO A 158 24.90 3.91 9.32
N SER A 159 24.61 3.38 8.14
CA SER A 159 24.18 2.01 7.97
C SER A 159 25.38 1.09 8.19
N ILE A 160 25.40 0.41 9.31
CA ILE A 160 26.36 -0.67 9.57
C ILE A 160 25.70 -1.95 9.10
N ARG A 161 26.14 -2.47 7.97
CA ARG A 161 25.75 -3.81 7.55
C ARG A 161 26.59 -4.83 8.29
N VAL A 162 25.96 -5.62 9.14
CA VAL A 162 26.62 -6.73 9.81
C VAL A 162 26.84 -7.83 8.78
N GLU A 163 28.10 -8.22 8.56
CA GLU A 163 28.45 -9.31 7.68
C GLU A 163 28.26 -10.65 8.40
N LYS A 164 27.63 -11.58 7.70
CA LYS A 164 27.47 -12.95 8.21
C LYS A 164 28.83 -13.64 8.18
N ARG A 165 29.29 -14.07 9.34
CA ARG A 165 30.48 -14.88 9.45
C ARG A 165 30.15 -16.33 9.14
N ALA A 166 31.07 -16.98 8.47
CA ALA A 166 30.97 -18.41 8.23
C ALA A 166 32.20 -19.13 8.78
N ARG A 167 32.00 -20.31 9.31
CA ARG A 167 33.09 -21.20 9.75
C ARG A 167 34.11 -21.37 8.64
N PRO A 168 35.43 -21.46 8.96
CA PRO A 168 36.45 -21.72 7.97
C PRO A 168 36.14 -22.99 7.17
N SER A 169 36.41 -22.96 5.84
CA SER A 169 36.03 -24.05 4.92
C SER A 169 36.59 -25.44 5.33
N HIS A 170 37.81 -25.47 5.86
CA HIS A 170 38.46 -26.72 6.31
C HIS A 170 37.77 -27.36 7.53
N LEU A 171 37.00 -26.59 8.33
CA LEU A 171 36.24 -27.11 9.45
C LEU A 171 34.80 -27.52 9.10
N ARG A 172 34.35 -27.18 7.88
CA ARG A 172 32.98 -27.50 7.42
C ARG A 172 32.88 -28.93 6.83
N VAL A 173 34.00 -29.50 6.46
CA VAL A 173 34.05 -30.81 5.79
C VAL A 173 34.01 -31.98 6.76
N ASP A 174 34.25 -31.72 8.06
CA ASP A 174 34.40 -32.79 9.06
C ASP A 174 33.12 -33.03 9.86
N ASP A 175 32.15 -32.15 9.82
CA ASP A 175 30.90 -32.27 10.57
C ASP A 175 29.71 -31.59 9.86
N PHE A 176 28.49 -31.79 10.41
CA PHE A 176 27.23 -31.14 9.96
C PHE A 176 26.82 -29.99 10.87
N SER A 177 27.74 -29.38 11.59
CA SER A 177 27.46 -28.20 12.38
C SER A 177 27.12 -27.03 11.47
N GLU A 178 26.37 -26.05 12.01
CA GLU A 178 25.90 -24.89 11.28
C GLU A 178 27.06 -24.12 10.64
N VAL A 179 26.96 -23.85 9.34
CA VAL A 179 28.02 -23.19 8.56
C VAL A 179 28.12 -21.70 8.86
N GLN A 180 26.96 -21.04 9.07
CA GLN A 180 26.91 -19.63 9.42
C GLN A 180 26.92 -19.47 10.95
N GLU A 181 27.81 -18.62 11.44
CA GLU A 181 27.81 -18.28 12.86
C GLU A 181 26.65 -17.34 13.20
N PRO A 182 26.00 -17.51 14.37
CA PRO A 182 24.99 -16.58 14.84
C PRO A 182 25.58 -15.19 15.05
N LEU A 183 24.71 -14.17 14.96
CA LEU A 183 25.09 -12.81 15.29
C LEU A 183 25.30 -12.68 16.81
N THR A 184 26.28 -11.88 17.20
CA THR A 184 26.45 -11.49 18.59
C THR A 184 25.37 -10.46 19.00
N GLU A 185 25.17 -10.25 20.30
CA GLU A 185 24.25 -9.24 20.80
C GLU A 185 24.58 -7.84 20.26
N GLU A 186 25.85 -7.47 20.22
CA GLU A 186 26.30 -6.20 19.67
C GLU A 186 25.97 -6.05 18.18
N GLU A 187 26.17 -7.11 17.40
CA GLU A 187 25.83 -7.15 15.97
C GLU A 187 24.32 -7.07 15.74
N VAL A 188 23.52 -7.71 16.59
CA VAL A 188 22.06 -7.61 16.53
C VAL A 188 21.61 -6.20 16.84
N LEU A 189 22.13 -5.56 17.88
CA LEU A 189 21.82 -4.18 18.24
C LEU A 189 22.24 -3.19 17.14
N ALA A 190 23.42 -3.37 16.56
CA ALA A 190 23.90 -2.57 15.44
C ALA A 190 23.00 -2.73 14.19
N SER A 191 22.56 -3.94 13.88
CA SER A 191 21.64 -4.20 12.79
C SER A 191 20.26 -3.61 13.06
N ALA A 192 19.75 -3.71 14.28
CA ALA A 192 18.46 -3.16 14.69
C ALA A 192 18.45 -1.62 14.65
N SER A 193 19.59 -0.98 14.90
CA SER A 193 19.72 0.49 14.82
C SER A 193 19.47 1.05 13.38
N ASN A 194 19.59 0.20 12.36
CA ASN A 194 19.27 0.56 10.98
C ASN A 194 17.75 0.59 10.69
N CYS A 195 16.91 0.26 11.65
CA CYS A 195 15.46 0.25 11.47
C CYS A 195 14.95 1.66 11.16
N LEU A 196 14.31 1.82 9.99
CA LEU A 196 13.76 3.10 9.53
C LEU A 196 12.41 3.43 10.17
N ASN A 197 11.85 2.54 10.97
CA ASN A 197 10.52 2.68 11.57
C ASN A 197 9.45 3.13 10.53
N CYS A 198 9.57 2.63 9.32
CA CYS A 198 8.73 2.99 8.17
C CYS A 198 7.53 2.05 7.99
N GLY A 199 7.41 1.07 8.88
CA GLY A 199 6.56 -0.08 8.65
C GLY A 199 5.12 0.08 9.07
N ILE A 200 4.32 -0.75 8.48
CA ILE A 200 3.09 -1.32 8.99
C ILE A 200 3.47 -2.16 10.22
N CYS A 201 2.49 -2.55 11.04
CA CYS A 201 2.71 -3.39 12.21
C CYS A 201 3.63 -4.58 11.91
N SER A 202 4.73 -4.69 12.66
CA SER A 202 5.70 -5.79 12.58
C SER A 202 5.47 -6.87 13.65
N GLU A 203 4.35 -6.81 14.37
CA GLU A 203 3.99 -7.70 15.46
C GLU A 203 5.08 -7.77 16.57
N CYS A 204 5.73 -6.65 16.85
CA CYS A 204 6.74 -6.55 17.91
C CYS A 204 6.16 -6.61 19.33
N HIS A 205 4.83 -6.65 19.47
CA HIS A 205 4.06 -6.75 20.72
C HIS A 205 4.26 -5.60 21.73
N GLN A 206 4.97 -4.53 21.37
CA GLN A 206 5.18 -3.40 22.28
C GLN A 206 3.86 -2.74 22.71
N CYS A 207 2.89 -2.60 21.82
CA CYS A 207 1.57 -2.07 22.11
C CYS A 207 0.82 -2.94 23.15
N ARG A 208 0.96 -4.28 23.11
CA ARG A 208 0.40 -5.19 24.11
C ARG A 208 1.06 -5.00 25.47
N ILE A 209 2.40 -4.90 25.49
CA ILE A 209 3.16 -4.75 26.75
C ILE A 209 2.82 -3.45 27.49
N VAL A 210 2.62 -2.34 26.74
CA VAL A 210 2.35 -1.02 27.32
C VAL A 210 0.86 -0.74 27.51
N CYS A 211 -0.03 -1.62 27.09
CA CYS A 211 -1.48 -1.42 27.21
C CYS A 211 -1.94 -1.73 28.65
N PRO A 212 -2.37 -0.74 29.46
CA PRO A 212 -2.77 -1.00 30.83
C PRO A 212 -4.09 -1.77 30.95
N ALA A 213 -4.88 -1.81 29.88
CA ALA A 213 -6.16 -2.52 29.79
C ALA A 213 -6.03 -3.93 29.21
N ASP A 214 -4.83 -4.36 28.80
CA ASP A 214 -4.55 -5.61 28.07
C ASP A 214 -5.52 -5.82 26.87
N ALA A 215 -5.86 -4.72 26.19
CA ALA A 215 -6.91 -4.69 25.15
C ALA A 215 -6.39 -5.08 23.75
N VAL A 216 -5.10 -5.44 23.62
CA VAL A 216 -4.52 -5.83 22.34
C VAL A 216 -4.38 -7.33 22.26
N ASP A 217 -5.24 -7.95 21.50
CA ASP A 217 -5.23 -9.40 21.25
C ASP A 217 -4.85 -9.66 19.77
N PHE A 218 -3.67 -10.24 19.55
CA PHE A 218 -3.18 -10.62 18.22
C PHE A 218 -3.79 -11.94 17.70
N ASP A 219 -4.39 -12.73 18.60
CA ASP A 219 -5.00 -14.02 18.27
C ASP A 219 -6.49 -13.88 17.89
N MET A 220 -7.05 -12.66 17.94
CA MET A 220 -8.42 -12.40 17.54
C MET A 220 -8.70 -12.94 16.13
N ARG A 221 -9.84 -13.58 15.99
CA ARG A 221 -10.37 -14.07 14.72
C ARG A 221 -11.62 -13.28 14.37
N THR A 222 -11.91 -13.18 13.07
CA THR A 222 -13.20 -12.63 12.62
C THR A 222 -14.32 -13.55 13.10
N GLU A 223 -15.24 -12.99 13.86
CA GLU A 223 -16.44 -13.66 14.33
C GLU A 223 -17.66 -12.92 13.82
N GLU A 224 -18.68 -13.64 13.36
CA GLU A 224 -19.98 -13.08 13.00
C GLU A 224 -20.93 -13.30 14.18
N GLN A 225 -21.54 -12.22 14.64
CA GLN A 225 -22.51 -12.26 15.73
C GLN A 225 -23.81 -11.63 15.28
N GLU A 226 -24.91 -12.30 15.51
CA GLU A 226 -26.24 -11.75 15.30
C GLU A 226 -26.75 -11.16 16.62
N VAL A 227 -27.12 -9.87 16.59
CA VAL A 227 -27.59 -9.14 17.77
C VAL A 227 -28.94 -8.52 17.46
N GLU A 228 -29.97 -8.88 18.25
CA GLU A 228 -31.27 -8.24 18.18
C GLU A 228 -31.22 -6.86 18.85
N VAL A 229 -31.56 -5.80 18.10
CA VAL A 229 -31.46 -4.42 18.57
C VAL A 229 -32.78 -3.68 18.37
N GLY A 230 -33.03 -2.67 19.23
CA GLY A 230 -34.24 -1.83 19.14
C GLY A 230 -34.10 -0.67 18.14
N ALA A 231 -32.87 -0.26 17.84
CA ALA A 231 -32.55 0.80 16.88
C ALA A 231 -31.12 0.63 16.35
N VAL A 232 -30.84 1.20 15.18
CA VAL A 232 -29.50 1.22 14.55
C VAL A 232 -29.05 2.65 14.35
N VAL A 233 -27.79 2.97 14.68
CA VAL A 233 -27.18 4.24 14.36
C VAL A 233 -26.07 4.01 13.32
N VAL A 234 -26.24 4.59 12.13
CA VAL A 234 -25.30 4.48 11.01
C VAL A 234 -24.26 5.60 11.12
N SER A 235 -23.00 5.24 11.30
CA SER A 235 -21.86 6.17 11.46
C SER A 235 -20.73 5.82 10.48
N THR A 236 -21.07 5.58 9.21
CA THR A 236 -20.14 5.14 8.17
C THR A 236 -19.13 6.22 7.73
N GLY A 237 -19.34 7.47 8.17
CA GLY A 237 -18.44 8.58 7.88
C GLY A 237 -18.35 8.91 6.39
N PHE A 238 -17.16 9.28 5.94
CA PHE A 238 -16.85 9.75 4.59
C PHE A 238 -15.63 9.00 4.02
N LYS A 239 -15.39 9.17 2.72
CA LYS A 239 -14.13 8.80 2.07
C LYS A 239 -13.36 10.07 1.69
N LEU A 240 -12.04 9.96 1.62
CA LEU A 240 -11.22 11.05 1.08
C LEU A 240 -11.35 11.08 -0.43
N PHE A 241 -11.35 12.30 -0.98
CA PHE A 241 -11.30 12.47 -2.43
C PHE A 241 -10.01 11.85 -2.98
N PRO A 242 -10.08 10.98 -4.00
CA PRO A 242 -8.90 10.37 -4.62
C PRO A 242 -8.04 11.44 -5.31
N GLY A 243 -6.85 11.70 -4.78
CA GLY A 243 -5.95 12.75 -5.28
C GLY A 243 -5.53 12.53 -6.74
N GLU A 244 -5.54 11.30 -7.20
CA GLU A 244 -5.21 10.86 -8.55
C GLU A 244 -6.16 11.48 -9.60
N LEU A 245 -7.42 11.72 -9.26
CA LEU A 245 -8.40 12.36 -10.14
C LEU A 245 -8.06 13.83 -10.45
N MET A 246 -7.13 14.43 -9.69
CA MET A 246 -6.59 15.76 -9.97
C MET A 246 -5.29 15.64 -10.75
N GLU A 247 -5.32 15.06 -11.94
CA GLU A 247 -4.15 14.82 -12.80
C GLU A 247 -3.26 16.05 -12.98
N ARG A 248 -3.87 17.26 -13.03
CA ARG A 248 -3.18 18.55 -13.13
C ARG A 248 -2.29 18.88 -11.93
N TYR A 249 -2.49 18.22 -10.79
CA TYR A 249 -1.67 18.38 -9.59
C TYR A 249 -0.58 17.31 -9.46
N GLY A 250 -0.64 16.25 -10.27
CA GLY A 250 0.43 15.26 -10.39
C GLY A 250 0.60 14.34 -9.20
N PHE A 251 -0.41 14.20 -8.33
CA PHE A 251 -0.40 13.18 -7.27
C PHE A 251 -0.28 11.79 -7.89
N GLY A 252 0.52 10.91 -7.28
CA GLY A 252 0.84 9.59 -7.82
C GLY A 252 1.88 9.60 -8.96
N ARG A 253 2.13 10.76 -9.60
CA ARG A 253 3.15 10.93 -10.65
C ARG A 253 4.41 11.61 -10.12
N TYR A 254 4.25 12.70 -9.37
CA TYR A 254 5.36 13.44 -8.75
C TYR A 254 5.49 13.01 -7.29
N ARG A 255 6.65 12.48 -6.92
CA ARG A 255 6.85 11.89 -5.59
C ARG A 255 6.71 12.89 -4.43
N ASN A 256 7.05 14.17 -4.70
CA ASN A 256 6.96 15.24 -3.71
C ASN A 256 5.59 15.96 -3.71
N VAL A 257 4.57 15.40 -4.39
CA VAL A 257 3.17 15.78 -4.24
C VAL A 257 2.48 14.74 -3.37
N ILE A 258 2.04 15.13 -2.18
CA ILE A 258 1.41 14.25 -1.19
C ILE A 258 0.03 14.78 -0.78
N THR A 259 -0.79 13.94 -0.17
CA THR A 259 -2.04 14.37 0.44
C THR A 259 -1.80 14.87 1.87
N ALA A 260 -2.76 15.65 2.40
CA ALA A 260 -2.70 16.09 3.78
C ALA A 260 -2.71 14.93 4.79
N MET A 261 -3.34 13.80 4.47
CA MET A 261 -3.28 12.60 5.32
C MET A 261 -1.87 11.99 5.38
N GLN A 262 -1.14 12.00 4.26
CA GLN A 262 0.26 11.60 4.25
C GLN A 262 1.12 12.60 5.02
N MET A 263 0.83 13.90 4.90
CA MET A 263 1.50 14.94 5.68
C MET A 263 1.24 14.78 7.18
N ASP A 264 0.02 14.43 7.59
CA ASP A 264 -0.31 14.18 9.00
C ASP A 264 0.56 13.05 9.59
N ARG A 265 0.81 12.00 8.80
CA ARG A 265 1.74 10.94 9.18
C ARG A 265 3.20 11.43 9.31
N LEU A 266 3.64 12.35 8.45
CA LEU A 266 4.99 12.90 8.48
C LEU A 266 5.23 13.85 9.66
N VAL A 267 4.21 14.58 10.11
CA VAL A 267 4.32 15.50 11.26
C VAL A 267 3.92 14.85 12.58
N ALA A 268 3.41 13.63 12.57
CA ALA A 268 3.03 12.90 13.78
C ALA A 268 4.24 12.67 14.72
N PRO A 269 4.03 12.61 16.04
CA PRO A 269 5.10 12.24 17.00
C PRO A 269 5.74 10.88 16.70
N THR A 270 4.94 9.96 16.14
CA THR A 270 5.35 8.60 15.75
C THR A 270 5.74 8.51 14.27
N ARG A 271 6.17 9.63 13.65
CA ARG A 271 6.58 9.66 12.24
C ARG A 271 7.68 8.62 11.95
N PRO A 272 7.79 8.15 10.69
CA PRO A 272 8.72 7.08 10.31
C PRO A 272 10.19 7.43 10.56
N PHE A 273 10.52 8.72 10.56
CA PHE A 273 11.88 9.24 10.78
C PHE A 273 11.83 10.30 11.87
N ASN A 274 12.95 10.56 12.52
CA ASN A 274 13.05 11.66 13.49
C ASN A 274 12.80 13.05 12.86
N TYR A 275 12.75 13.11 11.54
CA TYR A 275 12.57 14.34 10.77
C TYR A 275 11.39 14.22 9.80
N VAL A 276 10.82 15.35 9.41
CA VAL A 276 9.94 15.43 8.24
C VAL A 276 10.81 15.40 6.99
N LEU A 277 10.59 14.41 6.12
CA LEU A 277 11.39 14.18 4.93
C LEU A 277 10.50 14.14 3.68
N ARG A 278 11.03 14.66 2.55
CA ARG A 278 10.36 14.56 1.25
C ARG A 278 10.37 13.11 0.76
N PRO A 279 9.23 12.58 0.25
CA PRO A 279 9.18 11.20 -0.23
C PRO A 279 10.07 10.91 -1.44
N GLY A 280 10.35 11.93 -2.27
CA GLY A 280 11.10 11.76 -3.51
C GLY A 280 12.58 11.49 -3.32
N ASP A 281 13.22 12.15 -2.35
CA ASP A 281 14.67 12.13 -2.19
C ASP A 281 15.15 12.07 -0.73
N GLY A 282 14.23 12.01 0.24
CA GLY A 282 14.57 11.94 1.66
C GLY A 282 15.19 13.18 2.26
N LYS A 283 15.21 14.31 1.56
CA LYS A 283 15.69 15.58 2.11
C LYS A 283 14.64 16.21 3.02
N LYS A 284 15.11 17.08 3.94
CA LYS A 284 14.21 17.94 4.70
C LYS A 284 13.62 18.99 3.77
N PRO A 285 12.28 19.17 3.73
CA PRO A 285 11.71 20.23 2.93
C PRO A 285 12.05 21.59 3.53
N ALA A 286 12.41 22.53 2.65
CA ALA A 286 12.69 23.91 3.00
C ALA A 286 11.56 24.86 2.56
N ASN A 287 10.78 24.48 1.53
CA ASN A 287 9.74 25.32 0.96
C ASN A 287 8.49 24.47 0.64
N VAL A 288 7.50 24.50 1.52
CA VAL A 288 6.30 23.65 1.47
C VAL A 288 5.08 24.42 1.02
N ALA A 289 4.36 23.91 0.03
CA ALA A 289 3.07 24.46 -0.38
C ALA A 289 1.91 23.59 0.09
N TYR A 290 0.84 24.23 0.57
CA TYR A 290 -0.48 23.61 0.75
C TYR A 290 -1.43 24.10 -0.33
N VAL A 291 -2.07 23.19 -1.04
CA VAL A 291 -3.08 23.50 -2.06
C VAL A 291 -4.46 23.16 -1.51
N PHE A 292 -5.22 24.18 -1.15
CA PHE A 292 -6.55 24.02 -0.58
C PHE A 292 -7.58 23.64 -1.63
N CYS A 293 -8.67 23.06 -1.18
CA CYS A 293 -9.79 22.62 -2.03
C CYS A 293 -9.38 21.66 -3.16
N ALA A 294 -8.34 20.85 -2.94
CA ALA A 294 -7.99 19.78 -3.89
C ALA A 294 -9.11 18.73 -3.92
N GLY A 295 -9.85 18.68 -5.04
CA GLY A 295 -11.02 17.80 -5.16
C GLY A 295 -12.23 18.19 -4.30
N SER A 296 -12.31 19.45 -3.82
CA SER A 296 -13.49 20.04 -3.19
C SER A 296 -13.87 21.31 -3.91
N ARG A 297 -15.17 21.69 -3.88
CA ARG A 297 -15.70 22.91 -4.53
C ARG A 297 -15.34 22.94 -6.03
N ASP A 298 -15.30 21.79 -6.64
CA ASP A 298 -14.88 21.60 -8.03
C ASP A 298 -15.87 20.68 -8.78
N ARG A 299 -16.70 21.29 -9.60
CA ARG A 299 -17.70 20.57 -10.41
C ARG A 299 -17.05 19.71 -11.51
N THR A 300 -15.80 20.02 -11.90
CA THR A 300 -15.12 19.27 -12.96
C THR A 300 -14.73 17.86 -12.53
N VAL A 301 -14.67 17.62 -11.22
CA VAL A 301 -14.42 16.31 -10.61
C VAL A 301 -15.62 15.81 -9.78
N SER A 302 -16.82 16.32 -10.09
CA SER A 302 -18.08 15.92 -9.48
C SER A 302 -18.15 16.08 -7.95
N ASN A 303 -17.33 16.97 -7.35
CA ASN A 303 -17.36 17.30 -5.94
C ASN A 303 -17.55 18.81 -5.71
N PRO A 304 -18.78 19.34 -5.85
CA PRO A 304 -19.05 20.77 -5.73
C PRO A 304 -19.05 21.29 -4.28
N ILE A 305 -19.06 20.40 -3.28
CA ILE A 305 -19.21 20.76 -1.86
C ILE A 305 -17.89 21.19 -1.23
N CYS A 306 -17.99 21.95 -0.14
CA CYS A 306 -16.88 22.23 0.75
C CYS A 306 -16.79 21.15 1.83
N SER A 307 -15.62 20.60 2.04
CA SER A 307 -15.37 19.59 3.09
C SER A 307 -15.31 20.16 4.50
N ARG A 308 -15.40 21.48 4.67
CA ARG A 308 -15.46 22.26 5.93
C ARG A 308 -14.23 22.19 6.83
N VAL A 309 -13.47 21.10 6.81
CA VAL A 309 -12.37 20.84 7.76
C VAL A 309 -10.98 21.09 7.21
N CYS A 310 -10.81 21.12 5.86
CA CYS A 310 -9.48 21.13 5.25
C CYS A 310 -8.68 22.42 5.54
N CYS A 311 -9.31 23.57 5.70
CA CYS A 311 -8.61 24.79 6.10
C CYS A 311 -7.98 24.62 7.48
N MET A 312 -8.75 24.15 8.46
CA MET A 312 -8.30 24.02 9.85
C MET A 312 -7.22 22.94 10.01
N TYR A 313 -7.39 21.76 9.43
CA TYR A 313 -6.38 20.72 9.59
C TYR A 313 -5.05 21.08 8.87
N SER A 314 -5.12 21.77 7.72
CA SER A 314 -3.91 22.20 7.02
C SER A 314 -3.15 23.28 7.82
N MET A 315 -3.84 24.21 8.43
CA MET A 315 -3.23 25.19 9.33
C MET A 315 -2.59 24.53 10.55
N LYS A 316 -3.27 23.54 11.16
CA LYS A 316 -2.68 22.75 12.25
C LYS A 316 -1.39 22.04 11.79
N GLN A 317 -1.43 21.40 10.62
CA GLN A 317 -0.25 20.70 10.07
C GLN A 317 0.91 21.68 9.80
N ALA A 318 0.62 22.89 9.30
CA ALA A 318 1.64 23.92 9.10
C ALA A 318 2.29 24.36 10.42
N GLN A 319 1.52 24.54 11.47
CA GLN A 319 2.08 24.85 12.80
C GLN A 319 2.96 23.72 13.32
N LEU A 320 2.52 22.45 13.19
CA LEU A 320 3.32 21.28 13.55
C LEU A 320 4.59 21.15 12.70
N LEU A 321 4.50 21.45 11.41
CA LEU A 321 5.63 21.47 10.50
C LEU A 321 6.68 22.50 10.89
N LEU A 322 6.26 23.75 11.18
CA LEU A 322 7.14 24.80 11.65
C LEU A 322 7.76 24.46 13.01
N GLY A 323 7.05 23.77 13.89
CA GLY A 323 7.60 23.22 15.12
C GLY A 323 8.70 22.17 14.89
N ALA A 324 8.58 21.35 13.84
CA ALA A 324 9.55 20.32 13.47
C ALA A 324 10.69 20.87 12.61
N LEU A 325 10.41 21.88 11.78
CA LEU A 325 11.34 22.54 10.84
C LEU A 325 11.19 24.06 10.93
N PRO A 326 11.78 24.72 11.94
CA PRO A 326 11.57 26.14 12.22
C PRO A 326 12.03 27.10 11.11
N VAL A 327 12.88 26.64 10.20
CA VAL A 327 13.43 27.43 9.08
C VAL A 327 12.74 27.16 7.74
N ALA A 328 11.69 26.33 7.73
CA ALA A 328 10.95 26.04 6.51
C ALA A 328 9.99 27.18 6.17
N ASP A 329 9.94 27.54 4.89
CA ASP A 329 8.90 28.42 4.34
C ASP A 329 7.64 27.61 4.07
N VAL A 330 6.49 28.06 4.57
CA VAL A 330 5.19 27.44 4.33
C VAL A 330 4.27 28.41 3.63
N THR A 331 3.72 28.02 2.48
CA THR A 331 2.76 28.81 1.72
C THR A 331 1.45 28.05 1.55
N MET A 332 0.33 28.67 1.85
CA MET A 332 -1.02 28.15 1.66
C MET A 332 -1.72 28.86 0.50
N TYR A 333 -2.08 28.11 -0.54
CA TYR A 333 -2.85 28.60 -1.67
C TYR A 333 -4.33 28.31 -1.44
N TYR A 334 -5.16 29.34 -1.33
CA TYR A 334 -6.55 29.22 -0.90
C TYR A 334 -7.50 30.08 -1.73
N ILE A 335 -8.77 29.70 -1.81
CA ILE A 335 -9.84 30.48 -2.44
C ILE A 335 -10.49 31.41 -1.40
N ASP A 336 -10.89 30.85 -0.27
CA ASP A 336 -11.32 31.49 0.96
C ASP A 336 -10.98 30.60 2.15
N ILE A 337 -10.84 31.20 3.32
CA ILE A 337 -10.60 30.46 4.58
C ILE A 337 -11.93 30.22 5.27
N ARG A 338 -12.20 28.97 5.59
CA ARG A 338 -13.38 28.54 6.32
C ARG A 338 -13.00 28.15 7.74
N ALA A 339 -12.72 29.18 8.54
CA ALA A 339 -12.39 29.09 9.96
C ALA A 339 -13.53 29.72 10.77
N PHE A 340 -14.61 28.98 10.97
CA PHE A 340 -15.77 29.44 11.70
C PHE A 340 -16.02 28.57 12.93
N GLY A 341 -16.30 29.24 14.03
CA GLY A 341 -16.42 28.64 15.36
C GLY A 341 -15.61 29.44 16.38
N LYS A 342 -15.87 29.25 17.66
CA LYS A 342 -15.18 29.95 18.72
C LYS A 342 -13.69 29.58 18.74
N GLY A 343 -12.81 30.54 18.55
CA GLY A 343 -11.37 30.37 18.56
C GLY A 343 -10.75 29.98 17.21
N TYR A 344 -11.55 29.79 16.14
CA TYR A 344 -11.03 29.33 14.85
C TYR A 344 -10.41 30.48 14.04
N ASP A 345 -10.97 31.67 14.12
CA ASP A 345 -10.37 32.83 13.49
C ASP A 345 -9.06 33.23 14.16
N GLU A 346 -9.02 33.19 15.48
CA GLU A 346 -7.80 33.41 16.25
C GLU A 346 -6.71 32.38 15.89
N PHE A 347 -7.07 31.12 15.65
CA PHE A 347 -6.14 30.09 15.18
C PHE A 347 -5.58 30.39 13.79
N TYR A 348 -6.39 30.93 12.90
CA TYR A 348 -5.95 31.41 11.58
C TYR A 348 -4.95 32.55 11.72
N GLU A 349 -5.28 33.60 12.51
CA GLU A 349 -4.38 34.71 12.73
C GLU A 349 -3.07 34.29 13.43
N GLN A 350 -3.13 33.35 14.37
CA GLN A 350 -1.95 32.76 14.98
C GLN A 350 -1.06 32.06 13.94
N THR A 351 -1.66 31.31 13.02
CA THR A 351 -0.91 30.62 11.96
C THR A 351 -0.18 31.61 11.06
N LYS A 352 -0.80 32.75 10.73
CA LYS A 352 -0.15 33.85 10.01
C LYS A 352 1.00 34.47 10.81
N ALA A 353 0.76 34.71 12.10
CA ALA A 353 1.79 35.26 12.98
C ALA A 353 3.01 34.36 13.15
N MET A 354 2.86 33.04 12.97
CA MET A 354 3.98 32.09 12.93
C MET A 354 4.80 32.15 11.64
N GLY A 355 4.42 32.98 10.66
CA GLY A 355 5.15 33.17 9.40
C GLY A 355 4.62 32.35 8.23
N VAL A 356 3.50 31.64 8.37
CA VAL A 356 2.85 30.99 7.24
C VAL A 356 2.30 32.02 6.26
N ARG A 357 2.71 31.93 5.00
CA ARG A 357 2.26 32.83 3.94
C ARG A 357 0.94 32.30 3.34
N PHE A 358 -0.04 33.19 3.28
CA PHE A 358 -1.34 32.92 2.67
C PHE A 358 -1.45 33.62 1.33
N VAL A 359 -1.67 32.88 0.24
CA VAL A 359 -1.83 33.40 -1.13
C VAL A 359 -3.25 33.11 -1.58
N LYS A 360 -4.03 34.16 -1.72
CA LYS A 360 -5.42 34.04 -2.21
C LYS A 360 -5.40 33.83 -3.71
N GLY A 361 -5.83 32.64 -4.13
CA GLY A 361 -5.84 32.23 -5.52
C GLY A 361 -6.06 30.74 -5.70
N LYS A 362 -6.25 30.32 -6.94
CA LYS A 362 -6.41 28.91 -7.28
C LYS A 362 -5.19 28.40 -8.02
N VAL A 363 -4.62 27.30 -7.56
CA VAL A 363 -3.56 26.58 -8.29
C VAL A 363 -4.19 25.91 -9.51
N ALA A 364 -3.68 26.25 -10.68
CA ALA A 364 -4.17 25.72 -11.96
C ALA A 364 -3.47 24.40 -12.31
N LYS A 365 -2.15 24.33 -12.08
CA LYS A 365 -1.32 23.17 -12.47
C LYS A 365 -0.07 23.10 -11.60
N ILE A 366 0.42 21.87 -11.40
CA ILE A 366 1.73 21.57 -10.80
C ILE A 366 2.56 20.83 -11.85
N THR A 367 3.84 21.19 -11.99
CA THR A 367 4.83 20.52 -12.84
C THR A 367 6.10 20.28 -12.05
N GLU A 368 6.77 19.18 -12.33
CA GLU A 368 8.04 18.84 -11.68
C GLU A 368 9.21 19.30 -12.56
N LYS A 369 10.25 19.84 -11.93
CA LYS A 369 11.54 20.17 -12.52
C LYS A 369 12.56 19.06 -12.29
N ASP A 370 13.65 19.11 -13.04
CA ASP A 370 14.82 18.29 -12.74
C ASP A 370 15.27 18.50 -11.29
N GLY A 371 15.54 17.42 -10.56
CA GLY A 371 15.83 17.44 -9.14
C GLY A 371 14.62 17.35 -8.19
N GLY A 372 13.40 17.16 -8.73
CA GLY A 372 12.21 16.83 -7.96
C GLY A 372 11.53 18.02 -7.26
N ASN A 373 11.93 19.25 -7.55
CA ASN A 373 11.20 20.45 -7.14
C ASN A 373 9.95 20.66 -8.01
N LEU A 374 8.95 21.31 -7.43
CA LEU A 374 7.62 21.45 -8.00
C LEU A 374 7.33 22.91 -8.30
N VAL A 375 6.82 23.21 -9.50
CA VAL A 375 6.37 24.53 -9.91
C VAL A 375 4.86 24.57 -9.91
N LEU A 376 4.30 25.45 -9.08
CA LEU A 376 2.88 25.73 -8.99
C LEU A 376 2.57 26.93 -9.87
N ARG A 377 1.68 26.74 -10.84
CA ARG A 377 1.08 27.85 -11.61
C ARG A 377 -0.26 28.20 -10.99
N TYR A 378 -0.41 29.44 -10.58
CA TYR A 378 -1.60 29.89 -9.83
C TYR A 378 -2.03 31.30 -10.24
N GLU A 379 -3.29 31.63 -9.98
CA GLU A 379 -3.81 32.97 -10.05
C GLU A 379 -3.57 33.68 -8.72
N ASP A 380 -2.97 34.87 -8.74
CA ASP A 380 -2.75 35.71 -7.56
C ASP A 380 -3.82 36.79 -7.52
N ILE A 381 -4.93 36.53 -6.79
CA ILE A 381 -6.10 37.39 -6.76
C ILE A 381 -5.77 38.72 -6.10
N ASP A 382 -5.08 38.71 -4.95
CA ASP A 382 -4.72 39.95 -4.24
C ASP A 382 -3.59 40.71 -4.98
N GLY A 383 -2.82 40.02 -5.81
CA GLY A 383 -1.82 40.59 -6.72
C GLY A 383 -2.41 41.05 -8.06
N GLY A 384 -3.71 41.36 -8.14
CA GLY A 384 -4.39 41.88 -9.35
C GLY A 384 -4.83 40.79 -10.35
N GLY A 385 -4.97 39.53 -9.94
CA GLY A 385 -5.44 38.44 -10.80
C GLY A 385 -4.39 37.94 -11.79
N ALA A 386 -3.13 38.28 -11.60
CA ALA A 386 -2.06 37.84 -12.47
C ALA A 386 -1.75 36.34 -12.29
N ILE A 387 -1.48 35.66 -13.41
CA ILE A 387 -0.97 34.29 -13.35
C ILE A 387 0.49 34.33 -12.96
N ARG A 388 0.84 33.64 -11.89
CA ARG A 388 2.19 33.54 -11.36
C ARG A 388 2.65 32.10 -11.26
N GLU A 389 3.94 31.93 -11.10
CA GLU A 389 4.57 30.64 -10.80
C GLU A 389 5.41 30.76 -9.53
N ALA A 390 5.37 29.72 -8.72
CA ALA A 390 6.20 29.59 -7.52
C ALA A 390 6.79 28.20 -7.44
N GLU A 391 8.01 28.10 -6.98
CA GLU A 391 8.72 26.85 -6.81
C GLU A 391 8.68 26.40 -5.35
N HIS A 392 8.38 25.12 -5.15
CA HIS A 392 8.34 24.46 -3.85
C HIS A 392 9.02 23.11 -3.93
N ASP A 393 9.50 22.61 -2.81
CA ASP A 393 10.16 21.31 -2.75
C ASP A 393 9.28 20.19 -2.19
N LEU A 394 8.13 20.55 -1.62
CA LEU A 394 7.07 19.61 -1.21
C LEU A 394 5.71 20.29 -1.39
N VAL A 395 4.76 19.58 -1.96
CA VAL A 395 3.39 20.06 -2.13
C VAL A 395 2.41 19.12 -1.43
N VAL A 396 1.54 19.70 -0.61
CA VAL A 396 0.51 19.01 0.16
C VAL A 396 -0.86 19.35 -0.41
N LEU A 397 -1.58 18.37 -0.91
CA LEU A 397 -2.94 18.54 -1.38
C LEU A 397 -3.92 18.40 -0.21
N SER A 398 -4.63 19.46 0.11
CA SER A 398 -5.72 19.45 1.09
C SER A 398 -6.97 18.85 0.43
N VAL A 399 -6.96 17.52 0.31
CA VAL A 399 -8.02 16.76 -0.36
C VAL A 399 -9.33 16.84 0.41
N GLY A 400 -10.43 16.83 -0.32
CA GLY A 400 -11.76 16.97 0.22
C GLY A 400 -12.37 15.65 0.72
N PHE A 401 -13.60 15.79 1.23
CA PHE A 401 -14.50 14.69 1.58
C PHE A 401 -15.33 14.28 0.37
N THR A 402 -15.56 12.97 0.28
CA THR A 402 -16.57 12.38 -0.59
C THR A 402 -17.49 11.49 0.24
N PRO A 403 -18.75 11.28 -0.16
CA PRO A 403 -19.65 10.40 0.54
C PRO A 403 -19.08 8.97 0.57
N ASN A 404 -19.46 8.21 1.59
CA ASN A 404 -19.19 6.78 1.65
C ASN A 404 -20.43 6.01 1.20
N PRO A 405 -20.49 5.49 -0.05
CA PRO A 405 -21.70 4.88 -0.60
C PRO A 405 -22.03 3.51 0.01
N GLU A 406 -21.19 2.97 0.88
CA GLU A 406 -21.42 1.66 1.51
C GLU A 406 -22.69 1.62 2.35
N PHE A 407 -23.18 2.76 2.85
CA PHE A 407 -24.41 2.83 3.61
C PHE A 407 -25.64 2.34 2.83
N MET A 408 -25.64 2.44 1.52
CA MET A 408 -26.75 1.99 0.67
C MET A 408 -26.93 0.46 0.64
N ARG A 409 -25.94 -0.28 1.13
CA ARG A 409 -25.89 -1.75 1.13
C ARG A 409 -25.87 -2.36 2.52
N LEU A 410 -26.16 -1.57 3.57
CA LEU A 410 -26.09 -2.04 4.96
C LEU A 410 -27.27 -2.92 5.37
N PHE A 411 -28.39 -2.88 4.63
CA PHE A 411 -29.61 -3.58 5.02
C PHE A 411 -30.11 -4.47 3.88
N ASP A 412 -30.44 -5.71 4.21
CA ASP A 412 -31.09 -6.64 3.29
C ASP A 412 -32.55 -6.22 3.07
N GLY A 413 -32.96 -6.08 1.82
CA GLY A 413 -34.34 -5.74 1.44
C GLY A 413 -34.75 -4.28 1.66
N ALA A 414 -33.84 -3.41 2.14
CA ALA A 414 -34.07 -1.98 2.29
C ALA A 414 -32.78 -1.22 1.96
N SER A 415 -32.90 0.02 1.46
CA SER A 415 -31.77 0.88 1.21
C SER A 415 -32.01 2.23 1.85
N LEU A 416 -31.00 2.76 2.53
CA LEU A 416 -31.00 4.15 2.96
C LEU A 416 -30.93 5.06 1.73
N GLU A 417 -31.78 6.07 1.69
CA GLU A 417 -31.80 7.02 0.61
C GLU A 417 -30.56 7.95 0.67
N PRO A 418 -29.87 8.16 -0.46
CA PRO A 418 -28.88 9.21 -0.55
C PRO A 418 -29.57 10.59 -0.73
N ASP A 419 -28.88 11.64 -0.28
CA ASP A 419 -29.18 13.01 -0.67
C ASP A 419 -28.64 13.33 -2.07
N ASP A 420 -28.81 14.58 -2.52
CA ASP A 420 -28.32 15.03 -3.84
C ASP A 420 -26.80 15.02 -3.98
N MET A 421 -26.06 14.90 -2.88
CA MET A 421 -24.59 14.82 -2.80
C MET A 421 -24.10 13.42 -2.44
N LEU A 422 -25.01 12.43 -2.42
CA LEU A 422 -24.76 11.01 -2.14
C LEU A 422 -24.36 10.72 -0.67
N PHE A 423 -24.65 11.60 0.28
CA PHE A 423 -24.59 11.29 1.71
C PHE A 423 -25.92 10.68 2.18
N VAL A 424 -25.96 10.13 3.39
CA VAL A 424 -27.20 9.62 3.97
C VAL A 424 -28.20 10.76 4.09
N ARG A 425 -29.36 10.61 3.46
CA ARG A 425 -30.43 11.62 3.50
C ARG A 425 -31.08 11.68 4.88
N GLU A 426 -31.24 12.89 5.37
CA GLU A 426 -32.07 13.22 6.52
C GLU A 426 -33.34 13.95 6.02
N PRO A 427 -34.48 13.28 5.93
CA PRO A 427 -35.69 13.87 5.32
C PRO A 427 -36.14 15.17 5.98
N GLU A 428 -35.88 15.34 7.27
CA GLU A 428 -36.29 16.48 8.10
C GLU A 428 -35.12 17.02 8.94
N GLU A 429 -33.94 17.26 8.32
CA GLU A 429 -32.69 17.59 9.03
C GLU A 429 -32.81 18.76 10.03
N HIS A 430 -33.69 19.73 9.78
CA HIS A 430 -33.83 20.90 10.62
C HIS A 430 -34.80 20.69 11.81
N VAL A 431 -35.67 19.71 11.75
CA VAL A 431 -36.68 19.44 12.78
C VAL A 431 -36.41 18.13 13.51
N ASN A 432 -36.03 17.13 12.78
CA ASN A 432 -35.72 15.78 13.28
C ASN A 432 -34.33 15.34 12.80
N PRO A 433 -33.24 16.00 13.23
CA PRO A 433 -31.90 15.66 12.80
C PRO A 433 -31.57 14.21 13.13
N ALA A 434 -30.70 13.60 12.33
CA ALA A 434 -30.28 12.21 12.42
C ALA A 434 -31.34 11.15 12.02
N LYS A 435 -32.58 11.51 11.78
CA LYS A 435 -33.62 10.57 11.31
C LYS A 435 -33.36 10.24 9.83
N THR A 436 -33.44 8.95 9.50
CA THR A 436 -33.33 8.47 8.10
C THR A 436 -34.67 8.12 7.49
N SER A 437 -34.69 7.65 6.25
CA SER A 437 -35.87 7.15 5.56
C SER A 437 -36.41 5.83 6.12
N ILE A 438 -35.65 5.13 6.98
CA ILE A 438 -36.02 3.85 7.58
C ILE A 438 -36.32 4.04 9.05
N ASP A 439 -37.53 3.67 9.49
CA ASP A 439 -37.93 3.73 10.89
C ASP A 439 -37.01 2.87 11.78
N GLY A 440 -36.52 3.46 12.87
CA GLY A 440 -35.58 2.81 13.80
C GLY A 440 -34.13 2.87 13.36
N VAL A 441 -33.86 3.45 12.19
CA VAL A 441 -32.49 3.69 11.71
C VAL A 441 -32.18 5.18 11.72
N PHE A 442 -31.10 5.54 12.36
CA PHE A 442 -30.62 6.92 12.52
C PHE A 442 -29.21 7.05 11.91
N ALA A 443 -28.82 8.25 11.48
CA ALA A 443 -27.48 8.53 10.97
C ALA A 443 -26.74 9.50 11.87
N ALA A 444 -25.41 9.34 11.98
CA ALA A 444 -24.61 10.20 12.84
C ALA A 444 -23.33 10.70 12.15
N GLY A 445 -23.02 11.97 12.38
CA GLY A 445 -21.79 12.63 11.98
C GLY A 445 -21.62 12.69 10.46
N ALA A 446 -20.39 12.61 9.98
CA ALA A 446 -20.03 12.85 8.58
C ALA A 446 -20.61 11.83 7.56
N ALA A 447 -21.42 10.88 8.00
CA ALA A 447 -22.22 10.03 7.11
C ALA A 447 -23.33 10.83 6.40
N THR A 448 -23.82 11.92 7.02
CA THR A 448 -24.89 12.80 6.47
C THR A 448 -24.34 14.04 5.77
N GLY A 449 -23.06 14.34 5.88
CA GLY A 449 -22.43 15.49 5.24
C GLY A 449 -21.11 15.90 5.87
N PRO A 450 -20.38 16.84 5.26
CA PRO A 450 -19.13 17.34 5.82
C PRO A 450 -19.36 18.06 7.16
N MET A 451 -18.73 17.55 8.21
CA MET A 451 -18.79 18.10 9.58
C MET A 451 -17.40 18.15 10.20
N ASP A 452 -17.17 19.13 11.06
CA ASP A 452 -16.02 19.12 11.97
C ASP A 452 -16.32 18.29 13.23
N ILE A 453 -15.35 18.18 14.14
CA ILE A 453 -15.51 17.39 15.36
C ILE A 453 -16.63 17.92 16.26
N PRO A 454 -16.73 19.25 16.57
CA PRO A 454 -17.83 19.80 17.33
C PRO A 454 -19.21 19.49 16.75
N ASP A 455 -19.41 19.73 15.46
CA ASP A 455 -20.68 19.43 14.78
C ASP A 455 -20.98 17.92 14.78
N THR A 456 -19.96 17.08 14.57
CA THR A 456 -20.12 15.62 14.64
C THR A 456 -20.58 15.17 16.03
N ILE A 457 -20.03 15.75 17.11
CA ILE A 457 -20.45 15.46 18.48
C ILE A 457 -21.90 15.86 18.71
N LEU A 458 -22.30 17.08 18.28
CA LEU A 458 -23.68 17.55 18.39
C LEU A 458 -24.65 16.66 17.64
N HIS A 459 -24.31 16.31 16.40
CA HIS A 459 -25.14 15.45 15.55
C HIS A 459 -25.28 14.04 16.10
N SER A 460 -24.18 13.48 16.63
CA SER A 460 -24.20 12.16 17.30
C SER A 460 -25.06 12.18 18.55
N GLY A 461 -25.07 13.29 19.29
CA GLY A 461 -25.99 13.49 20.42
C GLY A 461 -27.46 13.50 19.99
N ALA A 462 -27.78 14.14 18.85
CA ALA A 462 -29.12 14.12 18.28
C ALA A 462 -29.52 12.69 17.85
N ALA A 463 -28.63 11.96 17.18
CA ALA A 463 -28.88 10.57 16.79
C ALA A 463 -29.18 9.67 18.01
N ALA A 464 -28.40 9.81 19.08
CA ALA A 464 -28.62 9.08 20.32
C ALA A 464 -29.97 9.40 20.98
N ALA A 465 -30.33 10.69 21.02
CA ALA A 465 -31.63 11.12 21.56
C ALA A 465 -32.83 10.60 20.75
N GLN A 466 -32.73 10.64 19.42
CA GLN A 466 -33.74 10.10 18.51
C GLN A 466 -33.89 8.57 18.68
N ALA A 467 -32.79 7.84 18.73
CA ALA A 467 -32.79 6.39 18.93
C ALA A 467 -33.41 6.02 20.30
N ALA A 468 -33.05 6.73 21.38
CA ALA A 468 -33.62 6.53 22.71
C ALA A 468 -35.14 6.80 22.72
N SER A 469 -35.58 7.90 22.12
CA SER A 469 -37.00 8.26 22.02
C SER A 469 -37.79 7.20 21.25
N TYR A 470 -37.23 6.69 20.16
CA TYR A 470 -37.85 5.62 19.37
C TYR A 470 -38.01 4.34 20.18
N ILE A 471 -36.97 3.88 20.88
CA ILE A 471 -36.98 2.69 21.73
C ILE A 471 -38.03 2.84 22.84
N GLU A 472 -38.12 3.98 23.51
CA GLU A 472 -39.11 4.24 24.55
C GLU A 472 -40.54 4.26 23.99
N ALA A 473 -40.75 4.75 22.78
CA ALA A 473 -42.05 4.68 22.11
C ALA A 473 -42.46 3.24 21.78
N LEU A 474 -41.50 2.38 21.39
CA LEU A 474 -41.76 0.94 21.16
C LEU A 474 -42.14 0.23 22.46
N LYS A 475 -41.49 0.51 23.58
CA LYS A 475 -41.83 -0.07 24.90
C LYS A 475 -43.24 0.27 25.36
N ARG A 476 -43.71 1.51 25.08
CA ARG A 476 -45.05 1.97 25.43
C ARG A 476 -46.15 1.32 24.59
N LYS A 477 -45.82 0.83 23.39
CA LYS A 477 -46.76 0.17 22.48
C LYS A 477 -46.90 -1.35 22.75
N ARG A 478 -45.95 -1.93 23.48
CA ARG A 478 -45.99 -3.30 23.99
C ARG A 478 -46.67 -3.34 25.36
#